data_5e95e623409429edcbe819b835889589
#
_entry.id   5e95e623409429edcbe819b835889589
#
_cell.length_a   1.000
_cell.length_b   1.000
_cell.length_c   1.000
_cell.angle_alpha   90.00
_cell.angle_beta   90.00
_cell.angle_gamma   90.00
#
_symmetry.space_group_name_H-M   'P 1'
#
loop_
_entity.id
_entity.type
_entity.pdbx_description
1 polymer ?
#
loop_
_entity_poly.entity_id
_entity_poly.type
_entity_poly.pdbx_seq_one_letter_code
_entity_poly.pdbx_strand_id
1 'polypeptide(L)'
;MRSGSPLLVIFLTVFIDLIGFGICLPLLPKYAERYGAQGWQIGAAMGVYSLMQLVFAPWWGQLSDRIGRRPVLLVSNFGSIIAYGLFGLSASYIGDTGFWILVGSRIFAGICGANLSVASAYIADVTTPEKRSKGMGLIGMAFGLGFILGPVLGSQAFKHFGLAGPGAVAAGICALNFLLGCFILPETRNKDAVPAIRRPRLAQIRHVLGMKEVGFLIGIYFLGTFAFTAFESTLPLLLDTKLHYDEEHVGYVFAFCGIMAAMVQGGGIGRLVKSFGERRLIGASLIVVAVSLVLMPLANSLTTMLAALAVFAIGSGINRAPTMGLISQLSPADEQGTTLGIAQSAGTLARVLGPTVATTLYDLWLPAPYLACATIALLAGLLAVLRLMGSTAKTPSA
;
A
#
# COMPACT_ATOMS: atom_id res chain seq x y z
N MET A 1 7.79 -35.59 0.59
CA MET A 1 6.97 -34.60 1.31
C MET A 1 6.09 -33.91 0.27
N ARG A 2 4.78 -33.95 0.41
CA ARG A 2 3.83 -33.30 -0.53
C ARG A 2 4.10 -31.79 -0.48
N SER A 3 4.67 -31.25 -1.55
CA SER A 3 4.88 -29.81 -1.69
C SER A 3 3.51 -29.14 -1.64
N GLY A 4 3.29 -28.27 -0.64
CA GLY A 4 2.13 -27.38 -0.63
C GLY A 4 2.05 -26.63 -1.96
N SER A 5 0.85 -26.26 -2.38
CA SER A 5 0.68 -25.50 -3.64
C SER A 5 1.65 -24.31 -3.65
N PRO A 6 2.51 -24.15 -4.70
CA PRO A 6 3.46 -23.04 -4.78
C PRO A 6 2.80 -21.66 -4.58
N LEU A 7 1.53 -21.54 -4.99
CA LEU A 7 0.72 -20.34 -4.76
C LEU A 7 0.43 -20.08 -3.27
N LEU A 8 0.22 -21.13 -2.48
CA LEU A 8 0.01 -20.97 -1.03
C LEU A 8 1.32 -20.53 -0.35
N VAL A 9 2.45 -21.09 -0.77
CA VAL A 9 3.75 -20.74 -0.18
C VAL A 9 4.09 -19.27 -0.44
N ILE A 10 3.98 -18.80 -1.69
CA ILE A 10 4.26 -17.39 -2.02
C ILE A 10 3.25 -16.46 -1.36
N PHE A 11 1.97 -16.85 -1.27
CA PHE A 11 0.95 -16.09 -0.54
C PHE A 11 1.36 -15.90 0.93
N LEU A 12 1.73 -16.97 1.63
CA LEU A 12 2.16 -16.92 3.03
C LEU A 12 3.41 -16.04 3.18
N THR A 13 4.39 -16.17 2.27
CA THR A 13 5.61 -15.34 2.28
C THR A 13 5.27 -13.86 2.18
N VAL A 14 4.44 -13.45 1.22
CA VAL A 14 4.03 -12.06 1.02
C VAL A 14 3.14 -11.58 2.18
N PHE A 15 2.23 -12.42 2.64
CA PHE A 15 1.33 -12.08 3.75
C PHE A 15 2.09 -11.79 5.05
N ILE A 16 3.06 -12.64 5.39
CA ILE A 16 3.88 -12.45 6.59
C ILE A 16 4.74 -11.19 6.49
N ASP A 17 5.29 -10.90 5.32
CA ASP A 17 6.04 -9.65 5.06
C ASP A 17 5.15 -8.41 5.26
N LEU A 18 3.91 -8.47 4.78
CA LEU A 18 2.94 -7.39 4.91
C LEU A 18 2.39 -7.23 6.33
N ILE A 19 2.35 -8.29 7.14
CA ILE A 19 2.09 -8.16 8.59
C ILE A 19 3.20 -7.33 9.24
N GLY A 20 4.48 -7.62 8.96
CA GLY A 20 5.60 -6.85 9.49
C GLY A 20 5.52 -5.36 9.14
N PHE A 21 5.15 -5.05 7.89
CA PHE A 21 4.86 -3.68 7.45
C PHE A 21 3.70 -3.05 8.24
N GLY A 22 2.58 -3.77 8.35
CA GLY A 22 1.37 -3.30 9.03
C GLY A 22 1.56 -3.08 10.54
N ILE A 23 2.47 -3.83 11.20
CA ILE A 23 2.83 -3.64 12.61
C ILE A 23 3.42 -2.24 12.84
N CYS A 24 4.34 -1.82 11.97
CA CYS A 24 5.09 -0.59 12.17
C CYS A 24 4.37 0.66 11.70
N LEU A 25 3.52 0.55 10.67
CA LEU A 25 2.94 1.68 9.96
C LEU A 25 2.14 2.64 10.86
N PRO A 26 1.16 2.21 11.66
CA PRO A 26 0.36 3.11 12.50
C PRO A 26 1.12 3.67 13.70
N LEU A 27 2.22 3.03 14.09
CA LEU A 27 3.03 3.42 15.24
C LEU A 27 4.12 4.43 14.87
N LEU A 28 4.52 4.45 13.60
CA LEU A 28 5.65 5.25 13.13
C LEU A 28 5.53 6.76 13.43
N PRO A 29 4.36 7.42 13.24
CA PRO A 29 4.20 8.82 13.61
C PRO A 29 4.50 9.08 15.09
N LYS A 30 3.93 8.29 15.98
CA LYS A 30 4.12 8.43 17.43
C LYS A 30 5.58 8.16 17.87
N TYR A 31 6.26 7.21 17.23
CA TYR A 31 7.70 6.99 17.46
C TYR A 31 8.53 8.20 17.06
N ALA A 32 8.26 8.77 15.89
CA ALA A 32 8.97 9.93 15.40
C ALA A 32 8.72 11.18 16.30
N GLU A 33 7.46 11.41 16.72
CA GLU A 33 7.12 12.46 17.68
C GLU A 33 7.89 12.32 19.01
N ARG A 34 8.03 11.09 19.52
CA ARG A 34 8.79 10.82 20.74
C ARG A 34 10.26 11.24 20.64
N TYR A 35 10.83 11.21 19.44
CA TYR A 35 12.20 11.67 19.16
C TYR A 35 12.27 13.19 18.88
N GLY A 36 11.15 13.91 18.99
CA GLY A 36 11.06 15.35 18.73
C GLY A 36 10.99 15.71 17.26
N ALA A 37 10.61 14.76 16.38
CA ALA A 37 10.51 15.01 14.96
C ALA A 37 9.33 15.95 14.64
N GLN A 38 9.54 16.87 13.72
CA GLN A 38 8.51 17.73 13.15
C GLN A 38 7.69 16.97 12.09
N GLY A 39 6.50 17.43 11.75
CA GLY A 39 5.61 16.72 10.83
C GLY A 39 6.25 16.37 9.50
N TRP A 40 7.03 17.26 8.88
CA TRP A 40 7.73 16.92 7.64
C TRP A 40 8.75 15.77 7.81
N GLN A 41 9.40 15.66 8.97
CA GLN A 41 10.32 14.57 9.31
C GLN A 41 9.57 13.25 9.51
N ILE A 42 8.42 13.31 10.18
CA ILE A 42 7.52 12.16 10.37
C ILE A 42 7.09 11.61 9.00
N GLY A 43 6.58 12.50 8.15
CA GLY A 43 6.15 12.13 6.82
C GLY A 43 7.28 11.62 5.92
N ALA A 44 8.47 12.23 6.01
CA ALA A 44 9.66 11.77 5.29
C ALA A 44 10.10 10.35 5.75
N ALA A 45 10.06 10.07 7.05
CA ALA A 45 10.36 8.74 7.60
C ALA A 45 9.37 7.68 7.12
N MET A 46 8.09 8.04 6.91
CA MET A 46 7.10 7.16 6.31
C MET A 46 7.33 7.01 4.80
N GLY A 47 7.55 8.12 4.10
CA GLY A 47 7.70 8.15 2.64
C GLY A 47 8.96 7.47 2.13
N VAL A 48 10.07 7.53 2.91
CA VAL A 48 11.36 6.95 2.49
C VAL A 48 11.29 5.44 2.25
N TYR A 49 10.47 4.71 3.00
CA TYR A 49 10.19 3.30 2.75
C TYR A 49 9.66 3.07 1.33
N SER A 50 8.64 3.84 0.94
CA SER A 50 8.03 3.75 -0.39
C SER A 50 8.96 4.25 -1.49
N LEU A 51 9.81 5.25 -1.19
CA LEU A 51 10.85 5.72 -2.10
C LEU A 51 11.85 4.61 -2.40
N MET A 52 12.33 3.92 -1.38
CA MET A 52 13.25 2.79 -1.56
C MET A 52 12.59 1.65 -2.35
N GLN A 53 11.32 1.35 -2.08
CA GLN A 53 10.58 0.37 -2.91
C GLN A 53 10.52 0.80 -4.38
N LEU A 54 10.23 2.07 -4.67
CA LEU A 54 10.14 2.58 -6.04
C LEU A 54 11.48 2.43 -6.78
N VAL A 55 12.58 2.73 -6.10
CA VAL A 55 13.93 2.66 -6.67
C VAL A 55 14.40 1.22 -6.84
N PHE A 56 14.23 0.38 -5.84
CA PHE A 56 14.84 -0.96 -5.78
C PHE A 56 13.96 -2.08 -6.36
N ALA A 57 12.63 -1.92 -6.48
CA ALA A 57 11.76 -2.96 -7.05
C ALA A 57 12.20 -3.43 -8.45
N PRO A 58 12.62 -2.53 -9.37
CA PRO A 58 13.12 -2.97 -10.66
C PRO A 58 14.46 -3.71 -10.60
N TRP A 59 15.32 -3.36 -9.64
CA TRP A 59 16.60 -4.02 -9.43
C TRP A 59 16.41 -5.45 -8.89
N TRP A 60 15.54 -5.61 -7.88
CA TRP A 60 15.17 -6.93 -7.36
C TRP A 60 14.52 -7.81 -8.43
N GLY A 61 13.62 -7.24 -9.27
CA GLY A 61 13.05 -7.94 -10.40
C GLY A 61 14.11 -8.49 -11.35
N GLN A 62 15.05 -7.62 -11.79
CA GLN A 62 16.13 -8.02 -12.69
C GLN A 62 17.09 -9.04 -12.04
N LEU A 63 17.43 -8.86 -10.77
CA LEU A 63 18.28 -9.79 -10.04
C LEU A 63 17.61 -11.17 -9.97
N SER A 64 16.31 -11.22 -9.70
CA SER A 64 15.55 -12.47 -9.63
C SER A 64 15.43 -13.18 -10.99
N ASP A 65 15.45 -12.42 -12.09
CA ASP A 65 15.53 -12.98 -13.44
C ASP A 65 16.91 -13.66 -13.69
N ARG A 66 17.97 -13.19 -13.03
CA ARG A 66 19.33 -13.70 -13.21
C ARG A 66 19.70 -14.86 -12.30
N ILE A 67 19.44 -14.72 -10.99
CA ILE A 67 19.88 -15.70 -9.98
C ILE A 67 18.78 -16.61 -9.48
N GLY A 68 17.52 -16.35 -9.84
CA GLY A 68 16.34 -17.10 -9.42
C GLY A 68 15.43 -16.32 -8.46
N ARG A 69 14.17 -16.78 -8.38
CA ARG A 69 13.15 -16.13 -7.52
C ARG A 69 13.40 -16.41 -6.04
N ARG A 70 13.69 -17.66 -5.71
CA ARG A 70 13.89 -18.12 -4.34
C ARG A 70 15.05 -17.41 -3.63
N PRO A 71 16.28 -17.35 -4.14
CA PRO A 71 17.39 -16.68 -3.46
C PRO A 71 17.09 -15.21 -3.16
N VAL A 72 16.46 -14.51 -4.11
CA VAL A 72 16.14 -13.09 -3.96
C VAL A 72 15.09 -12.87 -2.87
N LEU A 73 14.01 -13.68 -2.82
CA LEU A 73 13.01 -13.60 -1.76
C LEU A 73 13.60 -13.91 -0.38
N LEU A 74 14.51 -14.89 -0.28
CA LEU A 74 15.16 -15.22 0.98
C LEU A 74 16.08 -14.10 1.46
N VAL A 75 16.92 -13.51 0.59
CA VAL A 75 17.79 -12.38 0.93
C VAL A 75 16.94 -11.17 1.38
N SER A 76 15.85 -10.89 0.69
CA SER A 76 14.90 -9.84 1.05
C SER A 76 14.31 -10.08 2.44
N ASN A 77 13.79 -11.29 2.72
CA ASN A 77 13.22 -11.62 4.03
C ASN A 77 14.27 -11.56 5.15
N PHE A 78 15.49 -11.99 4.90
CA PHE A 78 16.59 -11.85 5.87
C PHE A 78 16.89 -10.38 6.16
N GLY A 79 16.94 -9.54 5.13
CA GLY A 79 17.09 -8.11 5.29
C GLY A 79 15.94 -7.47 6.06
N SER A 80 14.71 -7.94 5.90
CA SER A 80 13.54 -7.48 6.67
C SER A 80 13.70 -7.76 8.17
N ILE A 81 14.31 -8.89 8.58
CA ILE A 81 14.62 -9.20 9.97
C ILE A 81 15.51 -8.09 10.58
N ILE A 82 16.59 -7.75 9.87
CA ILE A 82 17.53 -6.70 10.29
C ILE A 82 16.80 -5.34 10.36
N ALA A 83 16.01 -5.01 9.35
CA ALA A 83 15.29 -3.75 9.28
C ALA A 83 14.32 -3.56 10.46
N TYR A 84 13.52 -4.57 10.79
CA TYR A 84 12.60 -4.51 11.93
C TYR A 84 13.33 -4.63 13.26
N GLY A 85 14.45 -5.34 13.32
CA GLY A 85 15.34 -5.32 14.47
C GLY A 85 15.89 -3.91 14.77
N LEU A 86 16.31 -3.18 13.72
CA LEU A 86 16.73 -1.78 13.84
C LEU A 86 15.58 -0.87 14.28
N PHE A 87 14.34 -1.14 13.80
CA PHE A 87 13.16 -0.41 14.26
C PHE A 87 12.96 -0.59 15.78
N GLY A 88 13.03 -1.81 16.28
CA GLY A 88 12.97 -2.08 17.71
C GLY A 88 14.15 -1.47 18.49
N LEU A 89 15.35 -1.52 17.93
CA LEU A 89 16.56 -0.95 18.52
C LEU A 89 16.48 0.58 18.67
N SER A 90 15.78 1.29 17.75
CA SER A 90 15.60 2.73 17.86
C SER A 90 14.99 3.15 19.19
N ALA A 91 14.15 2.28 19.78
CA ALA A 91 13.52 2.50 21.07
C ALA A 91 14.50 2.63 22.26
N SER A 92 15.72 2.11 22.13
CA SER A 92 16.77 2.19 23.14
C SER A 92 17.52 3.53 23.15
N TYR A 93 17.22 4.39 22.20
CA TYR A 93 17.87 5.70 22.05
C TYR A 93 16.87 6.84 22.20
N ILE A 94 17.35 8.05 22.47
CA ILE A 94 16.55 9.26 22.68
C ILE A 94 17.00 10.33 21.67
N GLY A 95 16.10 11.24 21.30
CA GLY A 95 16.40 12.37 20.44
C GLY A 95 16.85 11.95 19.03
N ASP A 96 17.75 12.73 18.44
CA ASP A 96 18.18 12.57 17.03
C ASP A 96 18.74 11.19 16.71
N THR A 97 19.48 10.56 17.63
CA THR A 97 20.04 9.22 17.41
C THR A 97 18.92 8.19 17.22
N GLY A 98 17.89 8.20 18.07
CA GLY A 98 16.73 7.32 17.94
C GLY A 98 15.99 7.57 16.62
N PHE A 99 15.81 8.84 16.25
CA PHE A 99 15.17 9.21 14.98
C PHE A 99 15.95 8.70 13.76
N TRP A 100 17.26 8.90 13.70
CA TRP A 100 18.05 8.45 12.56
C TRP A 100 18.16 6.93 12.44
N ILE A 101 18.17 6.20 13.56
CA ILE A 101 18.08 4.73 13.56
C ILE A 101 16.69 4.30 13.02
N LEU A 102 15.61 4.99 13.43
CA LEU A 102 14.27 4.77 12.91
C LEU A 102 14.22 4.97 11.39
N VAL A 103 14.72 6.10 10.88
CA VAL A 103 14.78 6.39 9.44
C VAL A 103 15.63 5.36 8.71
N GLY A 104 16.81 5.01 9.23
CA GLY A 104 17.67 3.95 8.69
C GLY A 104 16.95 2.61 8.57
N SER A 105 16.18 2.24 9.60
CA SER A 105 15.34 1.03 9.58
C SER A 105 14.31 1.09 8.44
N ARG A 106 13.70 2.26 8.17
CA ARG A 106 12.70 2.43 7.10
C ARG A 106 13.35 2.38 5.71
N ILE A 107 14.52 2.98 5.55
CA ILE A 107 15.32 2.88 4.31
C ILE A 107 15.61 1.40 4.02
N PHE A 108 16.17 0.69 4.99
CA PHE A 108 16.55 -0.70 4.82
C PHE A 108 15.34 -1.63 4.61
N ALA A 109 14.24 -1.40 5.37
CA ALA A 109 12.98 -2.11 5.16
C ALA A 109 12.40 -1.85 3.76
N GLY A 110 12.49 -0.62 3.24
CA GLY A 110 12.02 -0.29 1.90
C GLY A 110 12.84 -0.95 0.79
N ILE A 111 14.17 -1.01 0.94
CA ILE A 111 15.05 -1.76 0.03
C ILE A 111 14.65 -3.24 0.00
N CYS A 112 14.53 -3.86 1.17
CA CYS A 112 14.17 -5.27 1.28
C CYS A 112 12.72 -5.53 0.85
N GLY A 113 11.76 -4.70 1.27
CA GLY A 113 10.34 -4.83 0.93
C GLY A 113 10.00 -4.56 -0.55
N ALA A 114 10.97 -4.20 -1.39
CA ALA A 114 10.79 -4.06 -2.83
C ALA A 114 10.64 -5.43 -3.57
N ASN A 115 10.51 -6.52 -2.83
CA ASN A 115 10.38 -7.91 -3.30
C ASN A 115 9.01 -8.26 -3.90
N LEU A 116 8.01 -7.40 -3.78
CA LEU A 116 6.67 -7.61 -4.37
C LEU A 116 6.71 -7.81 -5.89
N SER A 117 7.67 -7.21 -6.58
CA SER A 117 7.91 -7.44 -7.99
C SER A 117 8.37 -8.89 -8.27
N VAL A 118 9.21 -9.43 -7.38
CA VAL A 118 9.69 -10.82 -7.44
C VAL A 118 8.58 -11.81 -7.12
N ALA A 119 7.75 -11.51 -6.11
CA ALA A 119 6.58 -12.32 -5.77
C ALA A 119 5.57 -12.36 -6.92
N SER A 120 5.34 -11.23 -7.60
CA SER A 120 4.49 -11.17 -8.80
C SER A 120 5.06 -12.01 -9.95
N ALA A 121 6.37 -11.97 -10.17
CA ALA A 121 7.04 -12.79 -11.16
C ALA A 121 6.96 -14.28 -10.79
N TYR A 122 7.17 -14.65 -9.54
CA TYR A 122 6.98 -16.02 -9.04
C TYR A 122 5.57 -16.55 -9.34
N ILE A 123 4.53 -15.75 -9.05
CA ILE A 123 3.15 -16.12 -9.36
C ILE A 123 2.96 -16.32 -10.86
N ALA A 124 3.54 -15.45 -11.69
CA ALA A 124 3.47 -15.58 -13.13
C ALA A 124 4.15 -16.86 -13.66
N ASP A 125 5.24 -17.29 -13.02
CA ASP A 125 5.99 -18.50 -13.38
C ASP A 125 5.19 -19.79 -13.03
N VAL A 126 4.37 -19.77 -11.96
CA VAL A 126 3.62 -20.96 -11.49
C VAL A 126 2.16 -20.98 -11.91
N THR A 127 1.69 -20.00 -12.69
CA THR A 127 0.31 -19.91 -13.16
C THR A 127 0.22 -19.86 -14.68
N THR A 128 -0.83 -20.51 -15.23
CA THR A 128 -1.18 -20.31 -16.64
C THR A 128 -1.75 -18.91 -16.88
N PRO A 129 -1.70 -18.37 -18.12
CA PRO A 129 -2.23 -17.05 -18.43
C PRO A 129 -3.66 -16.82 -17.92
N GLU A 130 -4.54 -17.84 -18.03
CA GLU A 130 -5.95 -17.78 -17.63
C GLU A 130 -6.12 -17.68 -16.10
N LYS A 131 -5.21 -18.28 -15.32
CA LYS A 131 -5.24 -18.29 -13.84
C LYS A 131 -4.38 -17.20 -13.22
N ARG A 132 -3.58 -16.48 -14.01
CA ARG A 132 -2.62 -15.46 -13.53
C ARG A 132 -3.32 -14.33 -12.77
N SER A 133 -4.45 -13.83 -13.26
CA SER A 133 -5.23 -12.79 -12.58
C SER A 133 -5.68 -13.23 -11.18
N LYS A 134 -6.14 -14.49 -11.05
CA LYS A 134 -6.50 -15.06 -9.75
C LYS A 134 -5.29 -15.19 -8.81
N GLY A 135 -4.14 -15.59 -9.34
CA GLY A 135 -2.87 -15.65 -8.61
C GLY A 135 -2.44 -14.28 -8.08
N MET A 136 -2.50 -13.24 -8.94
CA MET A 136 -2.18 -11.87 -8.52
C MET A 136 -3.15 -11.32 -7.47
N GLY A 137 -4.40 -11.78 -7.46
CA GLY A 137 -5.38 -11.45 -6.43
C GLY A 137 -4.95 -11.89 -5.02
N LEU A 138 -4.10 -12.92 -4.90
CA LEU A 138 -3.53 -13.34 -3.61
C LEU A 138 -2.67 -12.25 -2.97
N ILE A 139 -1.91 -11.49 -3.76
CA ILE A 139 -1.13 -10.34 -3.26
C ILE A 139 -2.08 -9.30 -2.65
N GLY A 140 -3.19 -8.99 -3.34
CA GLY A 140 -4.20 -8.06 -2.82
C GLY A 140 -4.84 -8.56 -1.51
N MET A 141 -5.12 -9.86 -1.42
CA MET A 141 -5.64 -10.48 -0.20
C MET A 141 -4.61 -10.43 0.94
N ALA A 142 -3.33 -10.67 0.64
CA ALA A 142 -2.25 -10.55 1.62
C ALA A 142 -2.12 -9.12 2.17
N PHE A 143 -2.24 -8.11 1.31
CA PHE A 143 -2.31 -6.70 1.72
C PHE A 143 -3.50 -6.45 2.67
N GLY A 144 -4.71 -6.87 2.29
CA GLY A 144 -5.91 -6.67 3.11
C GLY A 144 -5.79 -7.29 4.49
N LEU A 145 -5.35 -8.56 4.56
CA LEU A 145 -5.15 -9.27 5.82
C LEU A 145 -4.00 -8.69 6.65
N GLY A 146 -2.90 -8.27 5.99
CA GLY A 146 -1.77 -7.61 6.66
C GLY A 146 -2.17 -6.28 7.31
N PHE A 147 -3.01 -5.51 6.66
CA PHE A 147 -3.58 -4.25 7.20
C PHE A 147 -4.58 -4.46 8.33
N ILE A 148 -5.21 -5.64 8.43
CA ILE A 148 -6.09 -5.98 9.57
C ILE A 148 -5.25 -6.45 10.75
N LEU A 149 -4.38 -7.44 10.54
CA LEU A 149 -3.65 -8.10 11.62
C LEU A 149 -2.43 -7.32 12.08
N GLY A 150 -1.75 -6.61 11.17
CA GLY A 150 -0.54 -5.86 11.49
C GLY A 150 -0.73 -4.84 12.60
N PRO A 151 -1.65 -3.88 12.49
CA PRO A 151 -1.91 -2.88 13.52
C PRO A 151 -2.28 -3.48 14.89
N VAL A 152 -3.10 -4.54 14.90
CA VAL A 152 -3.47 -5.24 16.15
C VAL A 152 -2.25 -5.90 16.79
N LEU A 153 -1.46 -6.62 16.01
CA LEU A 153 -0.25 -7.25 16.52
C LEU A 153 0.78 -6.21 16.99
N GLY A 154 0.89 -5.10 16.26
CA GLY A 154 1.77 -3.99 16.62
C GLY A 154 1.38 -3.34 17.94
N SER A 155 0.10 -3.03 18.11
CA SER A 155 -0.42 -2.42 19.34
C SER A 155 -0.31 -3.37 20.54
N GLN A 156 -0.61 -4.66 20.37
CA GLN A 156 -0.44 -5.66 21.44
C GLN A 156 1.05 -5.87 21.77
N ALA A 157 1.94 -5.89 20.78
CA ALA A 157 3.37 -5.96 21.02
C ALA A 157 3.88 -4.73 21.78
N PHE A 158 3.37 -3.54 21.47
CA PHE A 158 3.68 -2.33 22.23
C PHE A 158 3.18 -2.42 23.67
N LYS A 159 1.95 -2.85 23.89
CA LYS A 159 1.35 -2.99 25.22
C LYS A 159 2.12 -3.95 26.13
N HIS A 160 2.55 -5.10 25.62
CA HIS A 160 3.19 -6.14 26.41
C HIS A 160 4.72 -6.01 26.54
N PHE A 161 5.38 -5.46 25.53
CA PHE A 161 6.85 -5.39 25.43
C PHE A 161 7.39 -3.96 25.32
N GLY A 162 6.50 -2.95 25.45
CA GLY A 162 6.88 -1.53 25.33
C GLY A 162 7.33 -1.15 23.93
N LEU A 163 8.09 -0.05 23.86
CA LEU A 163 8.47 0.59 22.59
C LEU A 163 9.29 -0.31 21.65
N ALA A 164 10.13 -1.21 22.16
CA ALA A 164 10.88 -2.14 21.33
C ALA A 164 10.03 -3.31 20.80
N GLY A 165 8.87 -3.58 21.43
CA GLY A 165 8.03 -4.75 21.17
C GLY A 165 7.59 -4.89 19.70
N PRO A 166 7.01 -3.87 19.07
CA PRO A 166 6.56 -3.94 17.67
C PRO A 166 7.67 -4.35 16.71
N GLY A 167 8.87 -3.75 16.86
CA GLY A 167 10.03 -4.10 16.06
C GLY A 167 10.51 -5.53 16.28
N ALA A 168 10.58 -5.97 17.55
CA ALA A 168 11.00 -7.32 17.91
C ALA A 168 10.01 -8.38 17.37
N VAL A 169 8.70 -8.15 17.53
CA VAL A 169 7.67 -9.05 17.01
C VAL A 169 7.69 -9.11 15.48
N ALA A 170 7.82 -7.97 14.80
CA ALA A 170 7.92 -7.93 13.33
C ALA A 170 9.18 -8.66 12.84
N ALA A 171 10.34 -8.46 13.50
CA ALA A 171 11.58 -9.18 13.19
C ALA A 171 11.41 -10.69 13.40
N GLY A 172 10.78 -11.11 14.51
CA GLY A 172 10.50 -12.52 14.81
C GLY A 172 9.59 -13.17 13.76
N ILE A 173 8.54 -12.47 13.33
CA ILE A 173 7.62 -12.92 12.25
C ILE A 173 8.39 -13.05 10.92
N CYS A 174 9.24 -12.08 10.57
CA CYS A 174 10.08 -12.15 9.38
C CYS A 174 11.13 -13.28 9.48
N ALA A 175 11.68 -13.54 10.67
CA ALA A 175 12.60 -14.67 10.89
C ALA A 175 11.89 -16.01 10.66
N LEU A 176 10.67 -16.16 11.17
CA LEU A 176 9.83 -17.33 10.91
C LEU A 176 9.57 -17.49 9.39
N ASN A 177 9.22 -16.38 8.71
CA ASN A 177 9.01 -16.38 7.25
C ASN A 177 10.28 -16.81 6.49
N PHE A 178 11.44 -16.27 6.88
CA PHE A 178 12.72 -16.65 6.30
C PHE A 178 13.00 -18.15 6.47
N LEU A 179 12.84 -18.67 7.70
CA LEU A 179 13.05 -20.09 7.97
C LEU A 179 12.08 -20.98 7.17
N LEU A 180 10.78 -20.65 7.15
CA LEU A 180 9.80 -21.37 6.33
C LEU A 180 10.17 -21.32 4.85
N GLY A 181 10.60 -20.15 4.36
CA GLY A 181 11.04 -19.99 2.97
C GLY A 181 12.26 -20.86 2.63
N CYS A 182 13.21 -20.99 3.55
CA CYS A 182 14.38 -21.87 3.35
C CYS A 182 13.99 -23.32 3.11
N PHE A 183 12.93 -23.83 3.76
CA PHE A 183 12.52 -25.23 3.67
C PHE A 183 11.43 -25.50 2.64
N ILE A 184 10.51 -24.54 2.41
CA ILE A 184 9.27 -24.79 1.68
C ILE A 184 9.23 -24.09 0.31
N LEU A 185 9.94 -22.94 0.14
CA LEU A 185 9.87 -22.15 -1.08
C LEU A 185 10.65 -22.82 -2.22
N PRO A 186 9.99 -23.33 -3.29
CA PRO A 186 10.70 -23.90 -4.44
C PRO A 186 11.23 -22.78 -5.36
N GLU A 187 12.27 -23.11 -6.14
CA GLU A 187 12.70 -22.24 -7.24
C GLU A 187 11.78 -22.42 -8.45
N THR A 188 11.36 -21.32 -9.06
CA THR A 188 10.42 -21.33 -10.18
C THR A 188 10.97 -20.75 -11.46
N ARG A 189 12.19 -20.19 -11.43
CA ARG A 189 12.79 -19.59 -12.60
C ARG A 189 12.92 -20.59 -13.76
N ASN A 190 12.33 -20.25 -14.90
CA ASN A 190 12.63 -20.93 -16.14
C ASN A 190 13.97 -20.45 -16.71
N LYS A 191 14.96 -21.34 -16.78
CA LYS A 191 16.32 -21.02 -17.30
C LYS A 191 16.33 -20.73 -18.81
N ASP A 192 15.34 -21.24 -19.52
CA ASP A 192 15.24 -21.14 -20.97
C ASP A 192 14.40 -19.94 -21.44
N ALA A 193 13.87 -19.15 -20.51
CA ALA A 193 13.08 -17.96 -20.82
C ALA A 193 13.97 -16.88 -21.51
N VAL A 194 13.64 -16.54 -22.74
CA VAL A 194 14.30 -15.46 -23.47
C VAL A 194 14.00 -14.13 -22.79
N PRO A 195 15.02 -13.30 -22.46
CA PRO A 195 14.77 -12.00 -21.88
C PRO A 195 13.93 -11.11 -22.81
N ALA A 196 12.82 -10.60 -22.32
CA ALA A 196 12.01 -9.67 -23.10
C ALA A 196 12.80 -8.40 -23.45
N ILE A 197 12.75 -7.97 -24.70
CA ILE A 197 13.35 -6.72 -25.16
C ILE A 197 12.66 -5.57 -24.43
N ARG A 198 13.39 -4.90 -23.55
CA ARG A 198 12.87 -3.80 -22.75
C ARG A 198 13.12 -2.46 -23.45
N ARG A 199 12.05 -1.74 -23.79
CA ARG A 199 12.16 -0.34 -24.24
C ARG A 199 12.70 0.55 -23.09
N PRO A 200 13.35 1.71 -23.39
CA PRO A 200 13.78 2.66 -22.36
C PRO A 200 12.57 3.09 -21.50
N ARG A 201 12.72 3.00 -20.16
CA ARG A 201 11.64 3.24 -19.20
C ARG A 201 10.96 4.60 -19.37
N LEU A 202 11.76 5.66 -19.57
CA LEU A 202 11.21 7.00 -19.71
C LEU A 202 10.31 7.12 -20.96
N ALA A 203 10.70 6.49 -22.07
CA ALA A 203 9.88 6.44 -23.28
C ALA A 203 8.56 5.69 -23.05
N GLN A 204 8.60 4.57 -22.31
CA GLN A 204 7.39 3.84 -21.93
C GLN A 204 6.46 4.66 -21.05
N ILE A 205 6.99 5.33 -20.02
CA ILE A 205 6.20 6.21 -19.13
C ILE A 205 5.53 7.32 -19.94
N ARG A 206 6.32 8.00 -20.80
CA ARG A 206 5.79 9.06 -21.65
C ARG A 206 4.71 8.56 -22.61
N HIS A 207 4.91 7.38 -23.19
CA HIS A 207 3.93 6.75 -24.09
C HIS A 207 2.61 6.47 -23.37
N VAL A 208 2.66 5.75 -22.23
CA VAL A 208 1.48 5.38 -21.46
C VAL A 208 0.73 6.60 -20.89
N LEU A 209 1.45 7.58 -20.37
CA LEU A 209 0.85 8.83 -19.89
C LEU A 209 0.27 9.67 -21.04
N GLY A 210 0.78 9.51 -22.25
CA GLY A 210 0.25 10.12 -23.46
C GLY A 210 -1.07 9.53 -23.97
N MET A 211 -1.43 8.31 -23.53
CA MET A 211 -2.74 7.72 -23.81
C MET A 211 -3.83 8.46 -23.03
N LYS A 212 -4.65 9.29 -23.67
CA LYS A 212 -5.56 10.27 -23.05
C LYS A 212 -6.42 9.71 -21.92
N GLU A 213 -7.03 8.52 -22.08
CA GLU A 213 -7.90 7.90 -21.08
C GLU A 213 -7.08 7.21 -19.98
N VAL A 214 -6.04 6.48 -20.37
CA VAL A 214 -5.17 5.73 -19.44
C VAL A 214 -4.36 6.68 -18.57
N GLY A 215 -3.73 7.71 -19.15
CA GLY A 215 -2.99 8.72 -18.41
C GLY A 215 -3.87 9.47 -17.40
N PHE A 216 -5.11 9.78 -17.79
CA PHE A 216 -6.10 10.37 -16.88
C PHE A 216 -6.43 9.44 -15.69
N LEU A 217 -6.69 8.16 -15.95
CA LEU A 217 -6.98 7.18 -14.91
C LEU A 217 -5.77 6.93 -13.98
N ILE A 218 -4.55 6.97 -14.51
CA ILE A 218 -3.32 6.91 -13.70
C ILE A 218 -3.24 8.13 -12.77
N GLY A 219 -3.60 9.33 -13.26
CA GLY A 219 -3.72 10.54 -12.44
C GLY A 219 -4.76 10.38 -11.33
N ILE A 220 -5.94 9.86 -11.65
CA ILE A 220 -7.00 9.55 -10.66
C ILE A 220 -6.51 8.53 -9.62
N TYR A 221 -5.82 7.48 -10.04
CA TYR A 221 -5.24 6.48 -9.13
C TYR A 221 -4.18 7.08 -8.21
N PHE A 222 -3.31 7.96 -8.75
CA PHE A 222 -2.34 8.72 -7.97
C PHE A 222 -3.02 9.56 -6.89
N LEU A 223 -4.01 10.39 -7.27
CA LEU A 223 -4.71 11.29 -6.35
C LEU A 223 -5.50 10.52 -5.28
N GLY A 224 -6.19 9.44 -5.64
CA GLY A 224 -6.87 8.57 -4.69
C GLY A 224 -5.91 7.90 -3.70
N THR A 225 -4.75 7.43 -4.18
CA THR A 225 -3.71 6.85 -3.32
C THR A 225 -3.06 7.91 -2.45
N PHE A 226 -2.85 9.12 -2.97
CA PHE A 226 -2.32 10.26 -2.21
C PHE A 226 -3.24 10.60 -1.03
N ALA A 227 -4.55 10.75 -1.28
CA ALA A 227 -5.53 11.02 -0.21
C ALA A 227 -5.57 9.89 0.83
N PHE A 228 -5.46 8.63 0.38
CA PHE A 228 -5.40 7.48 1.29
C PHE A 228 -4.16 7.52 2.19
N THR A 229 -2.97 7.73 1.63
CA THR A 229 -1.73 7.73 2.42
C THR A 229 -1.57 8.98 3.30
N ALA A 230 -2.14 10.10 2.89
CA ALA A 230 -2.25 11.29 3.70
C ALA A 230 -3.11 11.02 4.95
N PHE A 231 -4.29 10.41 4.77
CA PHE A 231 -5.14 9.94 5.86
C PHE A 231 -4.40 8.95 6.77
N GLU A 232 -3.78 7.92 6.20
CA GLU A 232 -3.09 6.85 6.92
C GLU A 232 -1.99 7.39 7.84
N SER A 233 -1.25 8.41 7.40
CA SER A 233 -0.15 9.01 8.17
C SER A 233 -0.62 9.97 9.27
N THR A 234 -1.77 10.60 9.12
CA THR A 234 -2.29 11.59 10.07
C THR A 234 -3.33 11.02 11.02
N LEU A 235 -3.94 9.86 10.72
CA LEU A 235 -4.96 9.25 11.58
C LEU A 235 -4.47 8.98 13.02
N PRO A 236 -3.27 8.40 13.25
CA PRO A 236 -2.78 8.19 14.62
C PRO A 236 -2.66 9.48 15.42
N LEU A 237 -2.18 10.56 14.77
CA LEU A 237 -2.04 11.89 15.36
C LEU A 237 -3.42 12.50 15.69
N LEU A 238 -4.39 12.34 14.78
CA LEU A 238 -5.75 12.82 14.98
C LEU A 238 -6.45 12.11 16.14
N LEU A 239 -6.30 10.79 16.25
CA LEU A 239 -6.89 9.99 17.32
C LEU A 239 -6.30 10.35 18.68
N ASP A 240 -5.00 10.61 18.75
CA ASP A 240 -4.32 11.08 19.95
C ASP A 240 -4.82 12.48 20.35
N THR A 241 -4.80 13.44 19.42
CA THR A 241 -5.19 14.83 19.68
C THR A 241 -6.68 14.98 20.04
N LYS A 242 -7.57 14.22 19.38
CA LYS A 242 -9.03 14.37 19.52
C LYS A 242 -9.66 13.49 20.59
N LEU A 243 -9.16 12.26 20.72
CA LEU A 243 -9.77 11.24 21.57
C LEU A 243 -8.82 10.75 22.68
N HIS A 244 -7.58 11.27 22.71
CA HIS A 244 -6.52 10.87 23.66
C HIS A 244 -6.27 9.36 23.64
N TYR A 245 -6.28 8.77 22.42
CA TYR A 245 -6.09 7.35 22.22
C TYR A 245 -4.61 6.99 22.24
N ASP A 246 -4.28 5.98 23.01
CA ASP A 246 -2.99 5.32 23.02
C ASP A 246 -2.79 4.43 21.77
N GLU A 247 -1.61 3.81 21.68
CA GLU A 247 -1.23 2.95 20.57
C GLU A 247 -2.13 1.71 20.44
N GLU A 248 -2.70 1.24 21.54
CA GLU A 248 -3.61 0.10 21.54
C GLU A 248 -4.93 0.45 20.83
N HIS A 249 -5.56 1.54 21.20
CA HIS A 249 -6.80 2.01 20.58
C HIS A 249 -6.60 2.39 19.12
N VAL A 250 -5.47 3.01 18.77
CA VAL A 250 -5.09 3.28 17.37
C VAL A 250 -5.05 2.00 16.55
N GLY A 251 -4.44 0.92 17.09
CA GLY A 251 -4.39 -0.39 16.44
C GLY A 251 -5.78 -0.96 16.14
N TYR A 252 -6.71 -0.87 17.09
CA TYR A 252 -8.10 -1.34 16.88
C TYR A 252 -8.86 -0.51 15.84
N VAL A 253 -8.63 0.80 15.79
CA VAL A 253 -9.24 1.66 14.77
C VAL A 253 -8.74 1.31 13.36
N PHE A 254 -7.43 1.05 13.21
CA PHE A 254 -6.91 0.57 11.92
C PHE A 254 -7.45 -0.81 11.54
N ALA A 255 -7.59 -1.73 12.51
CA ALA A 255 -8.22 -3.03 12.26
C ALA A 255 -9.66 -2.88 11.80
N PHE A 256 -10.43 -1.97 12.41
CA PHE A 256 -11.80 -1.63 11.96
C PHE A 256 -11.79 -1.15 10.50
N CYS A 257 -10.91 -0.21 10.13
CA CYS A 257 -10.77 0.24 8.75
C CYS A 257 -10.42 -0.91 7.80
N GLY A 258 -9.51 -1.80 8.21
CA GLY A 258 -9.12 -2.98 7.45
C GLY A 258 -10.27 -3.95 7.22
N ILE A 259 -11.07 -4.23 8.24
CA ILE A 259 -12.26 -5.10 8.15
C ILE A 259 -13.30 -4.49 7.21
N MET A 260 -13.59 -3.19 7.34
CA MET A 260 -14.51 -2.48 6.46
C MET A 260 -14.06 -2.52 4.99
N ALA A 261 -12.76 -2.28 4.74
CA ALA A 261 -12.18 -2.38 3.41
C ALA A 261 -12.26 -3.82 2.84
N ALA A 262 -11.99 -4.83 3.67
CA ALA A 262 -12.07 -6.24 3.28
C ALA A 262 -13.51 -6.66 2.92
N MET A 263 -14.53 -6.21 3.67
CA MET A 263 -15.93 -6.48 3.35
C MET A 263 -16.33 -5.89 2.00
N VAL A 264 -15.89 -4.65 1.71
CA VAL A 264 -16.16 -4.00 0.42
C VAL A 264 -15.46 -4.73 -0.72
N GLN A 265 -14.18 -5.03 -0.59
CA GLN A 265 -13.38 -5.64 -1.65
C GLN A 265 -13.68 -7.13 -1.84
N GLY A 266 -13.94 -7.87 -0.76
CA GLY A 266 -14.17 -9.32 -0.79
C GLY A 266 -15.55 -9.73 -1.29
N GLY A 267 -16.59 -8.93 -1.10
CA GLY A 267 -17.97 -9.35 -1.42
C GLY A 267 -18.80 -8.34 -2.21
N GLY A 268 -18.52 -7.05 -2.06
CA GLY A 268 -19.36 -5.96 -2.59
C GLY A 268 -18.97 -5.49 -3.98
N ILE A 269 -17.65 -5.41 -4.25
CA ILE A 269 -17.15 -4.71 -5.45
C ILE A 269 -17.63 -5.33 -6.77
N GLY A 270 -17.67 -6.66 -6.87
CA GLY A 270 -18.12 -7.32 -8.10
C GLY A 270 -19.60 -7.05 -8.43
N ARG A 271 -20.46 -6.97 -7.40
CA ARG A 271 -21.88 -6.62 -7.56
C ARG A 271 -22.04 -5.15 -7.93
N LEU A 272 -21.29 -4.26 -7.27
CA LEU A 272 -21.31 -2.83 -7.54
C LEU A 272 -20.87 -2.53 -8.98
N VAL A 273 -19.77 -3.16 -9.45
CA VAL A 273 -19.29 -3.00 -10.82
C VAL A 273 -20.32 -3.49 -11.84
N LYS A 274 -21.00 -4.61 -11.59
CA LYS A 274 -22.06 -5.10 -12.46
C LYS A 274 -23.28 -4.18 -12.51
N SER A 275 -23.64 -3.55 -11.37
CA SER A 275 -24.84 -2.72 -11.28
C SER A 275 -24.62 -1.28 -11.79
N PHE A 276 -23.46 -0.69 -11.50
CA PHE A 276 -23.20 0.74 -11.73
C PHE A 276 -22.16 1.01 -12.82
N GLY A 277 -21.36 0.00 -13.17
CA GLY A 277 -20.22 0.14 -14.07
C GLY A 277 -19.00 0.80 -13.42
N GLU A 278 -17.81 0.46 -13.93
CA GLU A 278 -16.53 0.95 -13.38
C GLU A 278 -16.41 2.47 -13.41
N ARG A 279 -16.80 3.10 -14.52
CA ARG A 279 -16.67 4.56 -14.74
C ARG A 279 -17.42 5.40 -13.71
N ARG A 280 -18.66 5.01 -13.36
CA ARG A 280 -19.47 5.69 -12.35
C ARG A 280 -18.90 5.49 -10.94
N LEU A 281 -18.45 4.27 -10.64
CA LEU A 281 -17.90 3.94 -9.34
C LEU A 281 -16.61 4.70 -9.03
N ILE A 282 -15.74 4.92 -10.01
CA ILE A 282 -14.50 5.69 -9.83
C ILE A 282 -14.82 7.12 -9.36
N GLY A 283 -15.73 7.82 -10.03
CA GLY A 283 -16.09 9.18 -9.64
C GLY A 283 -16.82 9.23 -8.30
N ALA A 284 -17.84 8.39 -8.12
CA ALA A 284 -18.65 8.36 -6.89
C ALA A 284 -17.80 8.00 -5.65
N SER A 285 -16.88 7.04 -5.77
CA SER A 285 -16.02 6.64 -4.66
C SER A 285 -15.10 7.76 -4.17
N LEU A 286 -14.57 8.58 -5.07
CA LEU A 286 -13.74 9.73 -4.70
C LEU A 286 -14.56 10.84 -4.01
N ILE A 287 -15.80 11.05 -4.42
CA ILE A 287 -16.72 11.98 -3.74
C ILE A 287 -17.01 11.47 -2.33
N VAL A 288 -17.25 10.17 -2.15
CA VAL A 288 -17.45 9.54 -0.83
C VAL A 288 -16.20 9.71 0.04
N VAL A 289 -15.01 9.52 -0.51
CA VAL A 289 -13.72 9.78 0.19
C VAL A 289 -13.63 11.25 0.60
N ALA A 290 -13.97 12.18 -0.29
CA ALA A 290 -13.93 13.61 0.02
C ALA A 290 -14.84 13.98 1.19
N VAL A 291 -16.09 13.50 1.17
CA VAL A 291 -17.05 13.71 2.27
C VAL A 291 -16.51 13.17 3.60
N SER A 292 -15.98 11.95 3.59
CA SER A 292 -15.44 11.33 4.80
C SER A 292 -14.27 12.10 5.39
N LEU A 293 -13.36 12.61 4.54
CA LEU A 293 -12.22 13.41 4.95
C LEU A 293 -12.63 14.74 5.61
N VAL A 294 -13.73 15.36 5.16
CA VAL A 294 -14.29 16.55 5.83
C VAL A 294 -14.87 16.19 7.20
N LEU A 295 -15.49 15.02 7.33
CA LEU A 295 -16.13 14.59 8.58
C LEU A 295 -15.12 14.21 9.68
N MET A 296 -13.94 13.70 9.34
CA MET A 296 -12.95 13.23 10.31
C MET A 296 -12.49 14.31 11.32
N PRO A 297 -12.04 15.50 10.92
CA PRO A 297 -11.62 16.52 11.88
C PRO A 297 -12.79 17.10 12.69
N LEU A 298 -14.05 16.88 12.28
CA LEU A 298 -15.25 17.28 13.00
C LEU A 298 -15.70 16.25 14.04
N ALA A 299 -15.18 15.02 13.97
CA ALA A 299 -15.52 13.96 14.91
C ALA A 299 -14.92 14.24 16.29
N ASN A 300 -15.78 14.25 17.32
CA ASN A 300 -15.41 14.48 18.72
C ASN A 300 -15.76 13.29 19.63
N SER A 301 -16.16 12.16 19.06
CA SER A 301 -16.45 10.92 19.77
C SER A 301 -16.04 9.72 18.95
N LEU A 302 -15.83 8.57 19.63
CA LEU A 302 -15.53 7.32 18.94
C LEU A 302 -16.58 6.97 17.88
N THR A 303 -17.84 7.11 18.19
CA THR A 303 -18.93 6.76 17.27
C THR A 303 -18.88 7.61 15.99
N THR A 304 -18.71 8.93 16.12
CA THR A 304 -18.63 9.83 14.96
C THR A 304 -17.35 9.59 14.16
N MET A 305 -16.24 9.28 14.84
CA MET A 305 -14.99 8.92 14.18
C MET A 305 -15.13 7.60 13.40
N LEU A 306 -15.66 6.54 14.01
CA LEU A 306 -15.87 5.25 13.34
C LEU A 306 -16.86 5.38 12.17
N ALA A 307 -17.88 6.21 12.27
CA ALA A 307 -18.79 6.48 11.17
C ALA A 307 -18.07 7.15 9.97
N ALA A 308 -17.26 8.18 10.23
CA ALA A 308 -16.46 8.82 9.20
C ALA A 308 -15.47 7.85 8.57
N LEU A 309 -14.79 7.02 9.38
CA LEU A 309 -13.84 6.00 8.93
C LEU A 309 -14.51 4.89 8.11
N ALA A 310 -15.73 4.47 8.48
CA ALA A 310 -16.49 3.51 7.70
C ALA A 310 -16.79 4.05 6.29
N VAL A 311 -17.24 5.31 6.20
CA VAL A 311 -17.49 5.99 4.92
C VAL A 311 -16.19 6.07 4.09
N PHE A 312 -15.06 6.41 4.73
CA PHE A 312 -13.75 6.43 4.08
C PHE A 312 -13.33 5.06 3.54
N ALA A 313 -13.43 4.03 4.38
CA ALA A 313 -13.06 2.66 4.01
C ALA A 313 -13.92 2.13 2.86
N ILE A 314 -15.21 2.46 2.82
CA ILE A 314 -16.11 2.13 1.71
C ILE A 314 -15.66 2.86 0.44
N GLY A 315 -15.47 4.17 0.50
CA GLY A 315 -15.07 4.96 -0.66
C GLY A 315 -13.71 4.53 -1.22
N SER A 316 -12.68 4.42 -0.38
CA SER A 316 -11.34 4.01 -0.79
C SER A 316 -11.27 2.56 -1.26
N GLY A 317 -12.02 1.66 -0.61
CA GLY A 317 -12.13 0.25 -1.00
C GLY A 317 -12.76 0.06 -2.38
N ILE A 318 -13.76 0.88 -2.73
CA ILE A 318 -14.40 0.84 -4.05
C ILE A 318 -13.48 1.43 -5.15
N ASN A 319 -12.67 2.44 -4.85
CA ASN A 319 -11.93 3.18 -5.88
C ASN A 319 -10.88 2.34 -6.62
N ARG A 320 -10.07 1.58 -5.89
CA ARG A 320 -8.85 0.93 -6.41
C ARG A 320 -9.12 -0.09 -7.50
N ALA A 321 -10.05 -1.01 -7.28
CA ALA A 321 -10.27 -2.15 -8.18
C ALA A 321 -10.87 -1.71 -9.54
N PRO A 322 -11.94 -0.89 -9.61
CA PRO A 322 -12.45 -0.37 -10.88
C PRO A 322 -11.44 0.48 -11.64
N THR A 323 -10.64 1.31 -10.94
CA THR A 323 -9.63 2.15 -11.60
C THR A 323 -8.56 1.29 -12.29
N MET A 324 -8.02 0.29 -11.59
CA MET A 324 -7.02 -0.61 -12.16
C MET A 324 -7.62 -1.52 -13.25
N GLY A 325 -8.87 -1.96 -13.07
CA GLY A 325 -9.61 -2.73 -14.07
C GLY A 325 -9.80 -1.95 -15.36
N LEU A 326 -10.24 -0.70 -15.26
CA LEU A 326 -10.47 0.15 -16.43
C LEU A 326 -9.14 0.56 -17.12
N ILE A 327 -8.07 0.80 -16.36
CA ILE A 327 -6.72 1.00 -16.94
C ILE A 327 -6.31 -0.23 -17.76
N SER A 328 -6.51 -1.44 -17.23
CA SER A 328 -6.18 -2.68 -17.95
C SER A 328 -7.01 -2.85 -19.23
N GLN A 329 -8.33 -2.60 -19.15
CA GLN A 329 -9.24 -2.75 -20.29
C GLN A 329 -8.94 -1.77 -21.45
N LEU A 330 -8.51 -0.55 -21.11
CA LEU A 330 -8.20 0.51 -22.08
C LEU A 330 -6.76 0.43 -22.61
N SER A 331 -5.94 -0.46 -22.08
CA SER A 331 -4.56 -0.67 -22.51
C SER A 331 -4.49 -1.71 -23.64
N PRO A 332 -3.61 -1.55 -24.64
CA PRO A 332 -3.32 -2.58 -25.63
C PRO A 332 -2.93 -3.91 -24.94
N ALA A 333 -3.38 -5.04 -25.49
CA ALA A 333 -3.22 -6.35 -24.88
C ALA A 333 -1.74 -6.73 -24.62
N ASP A 334 -0.84 -6.30 -25.48
CA ASP A 334 0.61 -6.49 -25.40
C ASP A 334 1.31 -5.53 -24.42
N GLU A 335 0.65 -4.41 -24.05
CA GLU A 335 1.20 -3.39 -23.14
C GLU A 335 0.53 -3.35 -21.77
N GLN A 336 -0.49 -4.18 -21.48
CA GLN A 336 -1.23 -4.17 -20.21
C GLN A 336 -0.32 -4.28 -18.98
N GLY A 337 0.64 -5.19 -19.00
CA GLY A 337 1.59 -5.37 -17.90
C GLY A 337 2.43 -4.13 -17.63
N THR A 338 2.93 -3.49 -18.69
CA THR A 338 3.71 -2.25 -18.60
C THR A 338 2.87 -1.10 -18.06
N THR A 339 1.65 -0.95 -18.58
CA THR A 339 0.71 0.11 -18.18
C THR A 339 0.31 -0.01 -16.71
N LEU A 340 -0.04 -1.23 -16.26
CA LEU A 340 -0.34 -1.49 -14.85
C LEU A 340 0.88 -1.26 -13.95
N GLY A 341 2.08 -1.60 -14.41
CA GLY A 341 3.33 -1.32 -13.70
C GLY A 341 3.59 0.18 -13.52
N ILE A 342 3.31 1.00 -14.54
CA ILE A 342 3.41 2.46 -14.47
C ILE A 342 2.36 3.03 -13.53
N ALA A 343 1.12 2.53 -13.57
CA ALA A 343 0.08 2.92 -12.63
C ALA A 343 0.47 2.60 -11.17
N GLN A 344 1.01 1.42 -10.92
CA GLN A 344 1.53 1.04 -9.59
C GLN A 344 2.68 1.96 -9.14
N SER A 345 3.58 2.33 -10.05
CA SER A 345 4.67 3.27 -9.75
C SER A 345 4.14 4.66 -9.39
N ALA A 346 3.08 5.13 -10.07
CA ALA A 346 2.39 6.37 -9.71
C ALA A 346 1.78 6.27 -8.30
N GLY A 347 1.12 5.17 -7.96
CA GLY A 347 0.62 4.93 -6.60
C GLY A 347 1.74 4.88 -5.56
N THR A 348 2.91 4.32 -5.90
CA THR A 348 4.08 4.31 -4.99
C THR A 348 4.62 5.73 -4.79
N LEU A 349 4.67 6.54 -5.85
CA LEU A 349 5.04 7.96 -5.74
C LEU A 349 4.06 8.74 -4.83
N ALA A 350 2.77 8.44 -4.90
CA ALA A 350 1.77 9.02 -3.99
C ALA A 350 2.07 8.66 -2.51
N ARG A 351 2.53 7.42 -2.25
CA ARG A 351 2.96 6.99 -0.90
C ARG A 351 4.27 7.65 -0.44
N VAL A 352 5.09 8.11 -1.36
CA VAL A 352 6.29 8.92 -1.01
C VAL A 352 5.88 10.32 -0.57
N LEU A 353 5.02 10.97 -1.35
CA LEU A 353 4.68 12.38 -1.17
C LEU A 353 3.56 12.60 -0.16
N GLY A 354 2.56 11.70 -0.11
CA GLY A 354 1.35 11.85 0.70
C GLY A 354 1.65 12.07 2.18
N PRO A 355 2.42 11.20 2.85
CA PRO A 355 2.74 11.36 4.26
C PRO A 355 3.44 12.68 4.56
N THR A 356 4.48 13.03 3.80
CA THR A 356 5.26 14.26 4.03
C THR A 356 4.38 15.52 3.92
N VAL A 357 3.57 15.60 2.87
CA VAL A 357 2.66 16.73 2.68
C VAL A 357 1.61 16.77 3.79
N ALA A 358 1.01 15.64 4.12
CA ALA A 358 -0.08 15.58 5.09
C ALA A 358 0.38 15.91 6.51
N THR A 359 1.49 15.35 6.96
CA THR A 359 2.01 15.60 8.32
C THR A 359 2.53 17.04 8.45
N THR A 360 3.13 17.61 7.40
CA THR A 360 3.51 19.03 7.38
C THR A 360 2.28 19.94 7.48
N LEU A 361 1.21 19.64 6.74
CA LEU A 361 -0.04 20.40 6.84
C LEU A 361 -0.71 20.23 8.21
N TYR A 362 -0.58 19.07 8.83
CA TYR A 362 -1.11 18.77 10.15
C TYR A 362 -0.47 19.66 11.23
N ASP A 363 0.85 19.87 11.17
CA ASP A 363 1.56 20.80 12.08
C ASP A 363 1.10 22.25 11.95
N LEU A 364 0.73 22.68 10.75
CA LEU A 364 0.25 24.03 10.52
C LEU A 364 -1.17 24.24 11.08
N TRP A 365 -2.04 23.29 10.84
CA TRP A 365 -3.43 23.31 11.28
C TRP A 365 -4.04 21.89 11.16
N LEU A 366 -4.51 21.36 12.27
CA LEU A 366 -5.03 19.97 12.37
C LEU A 366 -5.97 19.55 11.24
N PRO A 367 -7.00 20.34 10.83
CA PRO A 367 -7.87 19.99 9.71
C PRO A 367 -7.24 20.12 8.32
N ALA A 368 -6.11 20.84 8.18
CA ALA A 368 -5.56 21.20 6.87
C ALA A 368 -5.32 19.98 5.93
N PRO A 369 -4.66 18.89 6.35
CA PRO A 369 -4.43 17.74 5.46
C PRO A 369 -5.73 17.09 5.01
N TYR A 370 -6.72 17.02 5.90
CA TYR A 370 -8.03 16.42 5.59
C TYR A 370 -8.80 17.26 4.58
N LEU A 371 -8.86 18.58 4.75
CA LEU A 371 -9.54 19.50 3.84
C LEU A 371 -8.84 19.59 2.49
N ALA A 372 -7.50 19.63 2.47
CA ALA A 372 -6.73 19.61 1.23
C ALA A 372 -6.97 18.33 0.45
N CYS A 373 -6.89 17.16 1.10
CA CYS A 373 -7.15 15.87 0.46
C CYS A 373 -8.63 15.73 0.05
N ALA A 374 -9.58 16.25 0.85
CA ALA A 374 -11.00 16.28 0.48
C ALA A 374 -11.23 17.09 -0.79
N THR A 375 -10.61 18.27 -0.90
CA THR A 375 -10.68 19.13 -2.10
C THR A 375 -10.09 18.41 -3.32
N ILE A 376 -8.92 17.79 -3.18
CA ILE A 376 -8.28 17.02 -4.26
C ILE A 376 -9.17 15.84 -4.67
N ALA A 377 -9.69 15.06 -3.71
CA ALA A 377 -10.55 13.93 -3.99
C ALA A 377 -11.87 14.34 -4.65
N LEU A 378 -12.48 15.45 -4.20
CA LEU A 378 -13.70 15.99 -4.78
C LEU A 378 -13.48 16.44 -6.22
N LEU A 379 -12.43 17.21 -6.48
CA LEU A 379 -12.09 17.67 -7.84
C LEU A 379 -11.79 16.49 -8.76
N ALA A 380 -11.00 15.52 -8.28
CA ALA A 380 -10.70 14.30 -9.03
C ALA A 380 -11.98 13.48 -9.32
N GLY A 381 -12.87 13.37 -8.34
CA GLY A 381 -14.16 12.69 -8.48
C GLY A 381 -15.08 13.38 -9.49
N LEU A 382 -15.24 14.69 -9.41
CA LEU A 382 -16.02 15.47 -10.37
C LEU A 382 -15.47 15.38 -11.79
N LEU A 383 -14.13 15.53 -11.95
CA LEU A 383 -13.47 15.35 -13.24
C LEU A 383 -13.65 13.94 -13.79
N ALA A 384 -13.59 12.92 -12.94
CA ALA A 384 -13.85 11.54 -13.34
C ALA A 384 -15.29 11.35 -13.82
N VAL A 385 -16.29 11.89 -13.10
CA VAL A 385 -17.69 11.85 -13.52
C VAL A 385 -17.88 12.54 -14.86
N LEU A 386 -17.41 13.77 -15.01
CA LEU A 386 -17.59 14.55 -16.24
C LEU A 386 -16.94 13.90 -17.46
N ARG A 387 -15.69 13.43 -17.32
CA ARG A 387 -14.91 12.90 -18.43
C ARG A 387 -15.30 11.47 -18.80
N LEU A 388 -15.45 10.59 -17.80
CA LEU A 388 -15.70 9.17 -18.04
C LEU A 388 -17.17 8.90 -18.44
N MET A 389 -18.12 9.73 -18.01
CA MET A 389 -19.51 9.60 -18.40
C MET A 389 -19.80 10.28 -19.76
N GLY A 390 -19.09 11.37 -20.09
CA GLY A 390 -19.21 12.02 -21.39
C GLY A 390 -18.68 11.18 -22.57
N SER A 391 -17.76 10.24 -22.28
CA SER A 391 -17.18 9.35 -23.30
C SER A 391 -18.11 8.20 -23.74
N THR A 392 -19.16 7.89 -22.98
CA THR A 392 -20.14 6.85 -23.35
C THR A 392 -21.10 7.26 -24.47
N ALA A 393 -21.13 8.55 -24.85
CA ALA A 393 -21.98 9.06 -25.93
C ALA A 393 -21.40 8.85 -27.35
N LYS A 394 -20.20 8.24 -27.48
CA LYS A 394 -19.50 8.05 -28.77
C LYS A 394 -19.11 6.60 -29.06
N THR A 395 -19.93 5.62 -28.72
CA THR A 395 -19.82 4.30 -29.35
C THR A 395 -20.64 4.33 -30.65
N PRO A 396 -20.00 4.24 -31.84
CA PRO A 396 -20.76 3.96 -33.07
C PRO A 396 -21.37 2.58 -32.90
N SER A 397 -22.68 2.49 -33.06
CA SER A 397 -23.38 1.24 -33.35
C SER A 397 -22.72 0.59 -34.56
N ALA A 398 -22.05 -0.54 -34.37
CA ALA A 398 -21.67 -1.45 -35.46
C ALA A 398 -22.79 -2.41 -35.79
#